data_277302246ce00f82469b06b8a32a7e53
#
_entry.id   277302246ce00f82469b06b8a32a7e53
#
_cell.length_a   1.000
_cell.length_b   1.000
_cell.length_c   1.000
_cell.angle_alpha   90.00
_cell.angle_beta   90.00
_cell.angle_gamma   90.00
#
_symmetry.space_group_name_H-M   'P 1'
#
loop_
_entity.id
_entity.type
_entity.pdbx_description
1 polymer ?
#
loop_
_entity_poly.entity_id
_entity_poly.type
_entity_poly.pdbx_seq_one_letter_code
_entity_poly.pdbx_strand_id
1 'polypeptide(L)'
;FISAMTADEVKMESDGTIMEFNYLTVTDPQNFMTSLDKFDKSKCAQKWRNESGVGVSLWSLRGSGNSHFILVVYENADKMELGRKIFNSCNESAQMIKSFQKNTDTDRSWNWVAENVVAASQWTTDTVFAKYNFKVDEGHESHYLNSWKKMMSANLDNVSGSFGMNRVLFGNRNA
;
A
#
# COMPACT_ATOMS: atom_id res chain seq x y z
N PHE A 1 -18.17 -3.14 -18.02
CA PHE A 1 -18.17 -1.69 -18.27
C PHE A 1 -16.85 -1.15 -17.76
N ILE A 2 -15.92 -0.83 -18.65
CA ILE A 2 -14.71 -0.09 -18.32
C ILE A 2 -15.15 1.38 -18.33
N SER A 3 -15.31 1.98 -17.15
CA SER A 3 -15.49 3.43 -17.06
C SER A 3 -14.16 4.08 -17.40
N ALA A 4 -14.08 4.76 -18.53
CA ALA A 4 -12.95 5.62 -18.81
C ALA A 4 -12.93 6.75 -17.78
N MET A 5 -11.81 6.92 -17.07
CA MET A 5 -11.64 8.04 -16.14
C MET A 5 -11.62 9.34 -16.92
N THR A 6 -12.39 10.31 -16.47
CA THR A 6 -12.31 11.68 -16.99
C THR A 6 -11.15 12.44 -16.30
N ALA A 7 -10.68 13.50 -16.92
CA ALA A 7 -9.61 14.36 -16.37
C ALA A 7 -9.94 14.89 -14.96
N ASP A 8 -11.21 15.05 -14.64
CA ASP A 8 -11.71 15.52 -13.34
C ASP A 8 -11.61 14.47 -12.22
N GLU A 9 -11.40 13.19 -12.57
CA GLU A 9 -11.30 12.08 -11.60
C GLU A 9 -9.87 11.85 -11.11
N VAL A 10 -8.87 12.52 -11.67
CA VAL A 10 -7.47 12.37 -11.31
C VAL A 10 -6.98 13.58 -10.52
N LYS A 11 -6.64 13.38 -9.27
CA LYS A 11 -5.98 14.39 -8.44
C LYS A 11 -4.49 14.38 -8.73
N MET A 12 -4.00 15.43 -9.38
CA MET A 12 -2.58 15.64 -9.66
C MET A 12 -1.80 16.22 -8.46
N GLU A 13 -2.40 16.20 -7.28
CA GLU A 13 -1.82 16.67 -6.03
C GLU A 13 -1.87 15.57 -4.97
N SER A 14 -1.02 15.67 -3.96
CA SER A 14 -1.07 14.80 -2.80
C SER A 14 -2.40 14.97 -2.08
N ASP A 15 -3.01 13.86 -1.69
CA ASP A 15 -4.19 13.84 -0.82
C ASP A 15 -3.83 13.57 0.65
N GLY A 16 -2.53 13.50 0.97
CA GLY A 16 -2.02 13.23 2.31
C GLY A 16 -2.06 11.76 2.72
N THR A 17 -2.59 10.90 1.86
CA THR A 17 -2.71 9.46 2.14
C THR A 17 -1.33 8.82 2.35
N ILE A 18 -1.18 8.08 3.45
CA ILE A 18 0.01 7.30 3.77
C ILE A 18 -0.27 5.83 3.54
N MET A 19 0.65 5.17 2.86
CA MET A 19 0.55 3.76 2.49
C MET A 19 1.74 2.97 3.05
N GLU A 20 1.46 1.87 3.73
CA GLU A 20 2.49 0.90 4.15
C GLU A 20 2.40 -0.34 3.26
N PHE A 21 3.48 -0.63 2.55
CA PHE A 21 3.61 -1.82 1.72
C PHE A 21 4.44 -2.85 2.47
N ASN A 22 3.84 -3.95 2.88
CA ASN A 22 4.50 -5.04 3.56
C ASN A 22 4.62 -6.23 2.60
N TYR A 23 5.79 -6.41 2.00
CA TYR A 23 6.07 -7.48 1.04
C TYR A 23 6.44 -8.76 1.76
N LEU A 24 5.83 -9.85 1.36
CA LEU A 24 5.92 -11.14 2.01
C LEU A 24 6.21 -12.24 1.00
N THR A 25 7.03 -13.20 1.42
CA THR A 25 7.15 -14.49 0.75
C THR A 25 6.49 -15.53 1.62
N VAL A 26 5.22 -15.82 1.32
CA VAL A 26 4.40 -16.75 2.10
C VAL A 26 4.85 -18.18 1.82
N THR A 27 5.20 -18.93 2.87
CA THR A 27 5.66 -20.32 2.82
C THR A 27 4.56 -21.32 3.18
N ASP A 28 3.61 -20.91 4.02
CA ASP A 28 2.40 -21.67 4.37
C ASP A 28 1.15 -20.81 4.18
N PRO A 29 0.54 -20.82 2.98
CA PRO A 29 -0.61 -19.98 2.67
C PRO A 29 -1.84 -20.23 3.55
N GLN A 30 -2.08 -21.49 3.93
CA GLN A 30 -3.25 -21.85 4.70
C GLN A 30 -3.20 -21.28 6.13
N ASN A 31 -2.08 -21.46 6.82
CA ASN A 31 -1.89 -20.93 8.16
C ASN A 31 -1.74 -19.41 8.17
N PHE A 32 -1.12 -18.84 7.13
CA PHE A 32 -1.05 -17.39 6.93
C PHE A 32 -2.46 -16.79 6.81
N MET A 33 -3.30 -17.30 5.91
CA MET A 33 -4.68 -16.81 5.73
C MET A 33 -5.55 -17.02 6.97
N THR A 34 -5.40 -18.17 7.66
CA THR A 34 -6.13 -18.44 8.89
C THR A 34 -5.81 -17.42 9.99
N SER A 35 -4.53 -17.03 10.12
CA SER A 35 -4.12 -16.04 11.12
C SER A 35 -4.57 -14.63 10.77
N LEU A 36 -4.57 -14.28 9.48
CA LEU A 36 -5.07 -12.99 8.99
C LEU A 36 -6.58 -12.87 9.24
N ASP A 37 -7.35 -13.89 8.87
CA ASP A 37 -8.81 -13.93 9.09
C ASP A 37 -9.17 -13.85 10.59
N LYS A 38 -8.43 -14.59 11.44
CA LYS A 38 -8.61 -14.52 12.89
C LYS A 38 -8.36 -13.12 13.43
N PHE A 39 -7.31 -12.45 12.99
CA PHE A 39 -7.03 -11.07 13.38
C PHE A 39 -8.11 -10.12 12.88
N ASP A 40 -8.50 -10.24 11.62
CA ASP A 40 -9.50 -9.37 10.99
C ASP A 40 -10.84 -9.35 11.76
N LYS A 41 -11.25 -10.49 12.32
CA LYS A 41 -12.46 -10.66 13.13
C LYS A 41 -12.28 -10.25 14.61
N SER A 42 -11.09 -9.88 15.04
CA SER A 42 -10.80 -9.54 16.43
C SER A 42 -11.33 -8.18 16.84
N LYS A 43 -11.48 -7.97 18.16
CA LYS A 43 -11.80 -6.65 18.72
C LYS A 43 -10.70 -5.63 18.44
N CYS A 44 -9.45 -6.07 18.42
CA CYS A 44 -8.32 -5.21 18.06
C CYS A 44 -8.45 -4.67 16.64
N ALA A 45 -8.71 -5.52 15.65
CA ALA A 45 -8.86 -5.09 14.27
C ALA A 45 -10.06 -4.15 14.07
N GLN A 46 -11.18 -4.41 14.78
CA GLN A 46 -12.35 -3.53 14.77
C GLN A 46 -12.01 -2.15 15.35
N LYS A 47 -11.34 -2.11 16.52
CA LYS A 47 -10.90 -0.86 17.13
C LYS A 47 -9.94 -0.11 16.21
N TRP A 48 -8.97 -0.82 15.64
CA TRP A 48 -7.99 -0.26 14.71
C TRP A 48 -8.68 0.42 13.52
N ARG A 49 -9.60 -0.26 12.84
CA ARG A 49 -10.38 0.31 11.73
C ARG A 49 -11.23 1.52 12.17
N ASN A 50 -11.98 1.37 13.25
CA ASN A 50 -12.96 2.39 13.66
C ASN A 50 -12.30 3.70 14.12
N GLU A 51 -11.16 3.63 14.82
CA GLU A 51 -10.52 4.82 15.39
C GLU A 51 -9.51 5.46 14.43
N SER A 52 -8.75 4.66 13.67
CA SER A 52 -7.76 5.21 12.73
C SER A 52 -8.26 5.33 11.29
N GLY A 53 -9.40 4.75 10.96
CA GLY A 53 -9.90 4.75 9.57
C GLY A 53 -9.05 3.91 8.60
N VAL A 54 -8.22 2.99 9.13
CA VAL A 54 -7.29 2.21 8.34
C VAL A 54 -7.98 1.31 7.32
N GLY A 55 -7.50 1.35 6.09
CA GLY A 55 -7.80 0.37 5.05
C GLY A 55 -6.70 -0.69 4.96
N VAL A 56 -7.08 -1.97 4.82
CA VAL A 56 -6.13 -3.07 4.67
C VAL A 56 -6.55 -3.96 3.51
N SER A 57 -5.60 -4.29 2.65
CA SER A 57 -5.82 -5.21 1.55
C SER A 57 -4.63 -6.14 1.33
N LEU A 58 -4.91 -7.37 0.88
CA LEU A 58 -3.90 -8.38 0.55
C LEU A 58 -3.86 -8.56 -0.97
N TRP A 59 -2.67 -8.50 -1.54
CA TRP A 59 -2.43 -8.60 -2.97
C TRP A 59 -1.45 -9.72 -3.29
N SER A 60 -1.78 -10.51 -4.30
CA SER A 60 -0.84 -11.48 -4.88
C SER A 60 0.12 -10.77 -5.84
N LEU A 61 1.38 -11.16 -5.81
CA LEU A 61 2.42 -10.60 -6.66
C LEU A 61 2.85 -11.55 -7.76
N ARG A 62 3.21 -10.97 -8.89
CA ARG A 62 3.85 -11.67 -10.02
C ARG A 62 5.11 -10.89 -10.42
N GLY A 63 6.23 -11.60 -10.59
CA GLY A 63 7.47 -11.02 -11.13
C GLY A 63 8.34 -10.23 -10.14
N SER A 64 8.01 -10.19 -8.84
CA SER A 64 8.75 -9.37 -7.86
C SER A 64 9.68 -10.15 -6.92
N GLY A 65 9.65 -11.48 -6.98
CA GLY A 65 10.40 -12.33 -6.04
C GLY A 65 9.69 -12.56 -4.69
N ASN A 66 8.70 -11.76 -4.34
CA ASN A 66 7.77 -11.99 -3.24
C ASN A 66 6.46 -12.58 -3.78
N SER A 67 5.71 -13.27 -2.93
CA SER A 67 4.42 -13.87 -3.32
C SER A 67 3.23 -12.93 -3.10
N HIS A 68 3.30 -12.09 -2.09
CA HIS A 68 2.21 -11.20 -1.68
C HIS A 68 2.73 -9.87 -1.13
N PHE A 69 1.85 -8.89 -1.05
CA PHE A 69 2.02 -7.76 -0.13
C PHE A 69 0.71 -7.43 0.57
N ILE A 70 0.83 -6.97 1.80
CA ILE A 70 -0.27 -6.34 2.54
C ILE A 70 -0.09 -4.84 2.37
N LEU A 71 -1.12 -4.19 1.84
CA LEU A 71 -1.23 -2.74 1.78
C LEU A 71 -2.06 -2.25 2.95
N VAL A 72 -1.48 -1.36 3.74
CA VAL A 72 -2.16 -0.66 4.83
C VAL A 72 -2.23 0.82 4.47
N VAL A 73 -3.42 1.39 4.48
CA VAL A 73 -3.67 2.76 4.00
C VAL A 73 -4.28 3.58 5.12
N TYR A 74 -3.71 4.76 5.36
CA TYR A 74 -4.20 5.75 6.32
C TYR A 74 -4.48 7.07 5.59
N GLU A 75 -5.50 7.77 6.03
CA GLU A 75 -5.88 9.08 5.49
C GLU A 75 -4.74 10.11 5.56
N ASN A 76 -3.94 10.05 6.65
CA ASN A 76 -2.80 10.95 6.88
C ASN A 76 -1.84 10.37 7.94
N ALA A 77 -0.77 11.10 8.23
CA ALA A 77 0.25 10.68 9.20
C ALA A 77 -0.27 10.54 10.63
N ASP A 78 -1.18 11.41 11.08
CA ASP A 78 -1.77 11.35 12.42
C ASP A 78 -2.61 10.07 12.59
N LYS A 79 -3.37 9.71 11.57
CA LYS A 79 -4.14 8.46 11.53
C LYS A 79 -3.22 7.23 11.49
N MET A 80 -2.09 7.32 10.82
CA MET A 80 -1.07 6.25 10.84
C MET A 80 -0.49 6.09 12.24
N GLU A 81 -0.10 7.19 12.92
CA GLU A 81 0.42 7.14 14.28
C GLU A 81 -0.59 6.51 15.24
N LEU A 82 -1.83 6.98 15.22
CA LEU A 82 -2.92 6.42 16.02
C LEU A 82 -3.13 4.94 15.74
N GLY A 83 -3.19 4.57 14.46
CA GLY A 83 -3.39 3.18 14.04
C GLY A 83 -2.26 2.27 14.51
N ARG A 84 -1.02 2.68 14.36
CA ARG A 84 0.16 1.94 14.85
C ARG A 84 0.14 1.78 16.37
N LYS A 85 -0.25 2.82 17.11
CA LYS A 85 -0.40 2.76 18.58
C LYS A 85 -1.43 1.73 18.99
N ILE A 86 -2.61 1.73 18.35
CA ILE A 86 -3.66 0.74 18.62
C ILE A 86 -3.15 -0.67 18.27
N PHE A 87 -2.64 -0.87 17.07
CA PHE A 87 -2.16 -2.16 16.59
C PHE A 87 -1.09 -2.74 17.52
N ASN A 88 -0.09 -1.94 17.92
CA ASN A 88 1.00 -2.39 18.77
C ASN A 88 0.59 -2.64 20.24
N SER A 89 -0.56 -2.11 20.68
CA SER A 89 -1.06 -2.34 22.04
C SER A 89 -1.88 -3.62 22.21
N CYS A 90 -2.20 -4.31 21.12
CA CYS A 90 -3.10 -5.45 21.14
C CYS A 90 -2.34 -6.79 21.20
N ASN A 91 -2.86 -7.73 21.98
CA ASN A 91 -2.33 -9.09 22.00
C ASN A 91 -2.62 -9.87 20.71
N GLU A 92 -3.77 -9.63 20.09
CA GLU A 92 -4.18 -10.28 18.83
C GLU A 92 -3.27 -9.92 17.66
N SER A 93 -2.83 -8.68 17.56
CA SER A 93 -1.84 -8.26 16.56
C SER A 93 -0.49 -8.92 16.79
N ALA A 94 -0.03 -9.01 18.05
CA ALA A 94 1.20 -9.71 18.40
C ALA A 94 1.15 -11.20 18.03
N GLN A 95 0.00 -11.86 18.25
CA GLN A 95 -0.21 -13.27 17.86
C GLN A 95 -0.19 -13.42 16.34
N MET A 96 -0.83 -12.51 15.59
CA MET A 96 -0.82 -12.52 14.13
C MET A 96 0.62 -12.35 13.60
N ILE A 97 1.38 -11.39 14.11
CA ILE A 97 2.78 -11.17 13.71
C ILE A 97 3.65 -12.40 13.97
N LYS A 98 3.51 -13.05 15.14
CA LYS A 98 4.20 -14.31 15.44
C LYS A 98 3.84 -15.43 14.46
N SER A 99 2.57 -15.50 14.05
CA SER A 99 2.13 -16.46 13.04
C SER A 99 2.72 -16.13 11.67
N PHE A 100 2.76 -14.86 11.28
CA PHE A 100 3.38 -14.43 10.02
C PHE A 100 4.86 -14.82 9.99
N GLN A 101 5.62 -14.56 11.04
CA GLN A 101 7.03 -14.95 11.14
C GLN A 101 7.26 -16.45 10.92
N LYS A 102 6.29 -17.31 11.29
CA LYS A 102 6.37 -18.77 11.08
C LYS A 102 5.98 -19.19 9.66
N ASN A 103 5.10 -18.45 9.02
CA ASN A 103 4.46 -18.82 7.76
C ASN A 103 4.95 -17.98 6.56
N THR A 104 5.99 -17.17 6.78
CA THR A 104 6.66 -16.38 5.74
C THR A 104 8.17 -16.54 5.85
N ASP A 105 8.86 -16.35 4.73
CA ASP A 105 10.31 -16.20 4.70
C ASP A 105 10.66 -14.76 5.12
N THR A 106 11.13 -14.60 6.36
CA THR A 106 11.44 -13.29 6.96
C THR A 106 12.64 -12.62 6.29
N ASP A 107 13.61 -13.38 5.78
CA ASP A 107 14.80 -12.85 5.11
C ASP A 107 14.46 -12.24 3.75
N ARG A 108 13.35 -12.67 3.16
CA ARG A 108 12.82 -12.15 1.90
C ARG A 108 11.64 -11.21 2.07
N SER A 109 11.28 -10.88 3.31
CA SER A 109 10.21 -9.95 3.63
C SER A 109 10.80 -8.55 3.87
N TRP A 110 10.12 -7.53 3.38
CA TRP A 110 10.56 -6.14 3.53
C TRP A 110 9.37 -5.20 3.46
N ASN A 111 9.53 -3.98 3.94
CA ASN A 111 8.46 -2.99 3.90
C ASN A 111 9.00 -1.60 3.54
N TRP A 112 8.09 -0.76 3.10
CA TRP A 112 8.27 0.68 3.03
C TRP A 112 6.98 1.41 3.35
N VAL A 113 7.14 2.67 3.70
CA VAL A 113 6.05 3.64 3.85
C VAL A 113 6.19 4.67 2.76
N ALA A 114 5.08 4.97 2.12
CA ALA A 114 5.01 5.93 1.04
C ALA A 114 3.85 6.90 1.25
N GLU A 115 4.01 8.10 0.76
CA GLU A 115 2.99 9.12 0.64
C GLU A 115 2.43 9.10 -0.78
N ASN A 116 1.12 9.20 -0.92
CA ASN A 116 0.51 9.41 -2.22
C ASN A 116 0.80 10.84 -2.69
N VAL A 117 1.41 10.98 -3.87
CA VAL A 117 1.72 12.29 -4.47
C VAL A 117 0.91 12.57 -5.74
N VAL A 118 0.29 11.53 -6.30
CA VAL A 118 -0.73 11.63 -7.35
C VAL A 118 -1.74 10.52 -7.11
N ALA A 119 -2.97 10.87 -6.82
CA ALA A 119 -4.06 9.95 -6.54
C ALA A 119 -4.90 9.68 -7.78
N ALA A 120 -5.19 8.41 -8.05
CA ALA A 120 -6.24 7.98 -8.94
C ALA A 120 -7.54 7.76 -8.15
N SER A 121 -8.63 8.39 -8.58
CA SER A 121 -9.87 8.41 -7.78
C SER A 121 -10.58 7.07 -7.63
N GLN A 122 -10.34 6.12 -8.53
CA GLN A 122 -11.06 4.84 -8.59
C GLN A 122 -10.19 3.59 -8.46
N TRP A 123 -8.98 3.72 -7.93
CA TRP A 123 -8.05 2.59 -7.81
C TRP A 123 -8.61 1.42 -6.98
N THR A 124 -9.58 1.65 -6.10
CA THR A 124 -10.21 0.62 -5.27
C THR A 124 -11.12 -0.33 -6.05
N THR A 125 -11.51 0.03 -7.27
CA THR A 125 -12.33 -0.81 -8.16
C THR A 125 -11.49 -1.68 -9.08
N ASP A 126 -10.22 -1.38 -9.22
CA ASP A 126 -9.30 -2.13 -10.05
C ASP A 126 -8.85 -3.42 -9.34
N THR A 127 -8.73 -4.51 -10.10
CA THR A 127 -8.34 -5.83 -9.57
C THR A 127 -6.93 -6.24 -9.96
N VAL A 128 -6.34 -5.57 -10.95
CA VAL A 128 -4.99 -5.84 -11.44
C VAL A 128 -4.23 -4.52 -11.57
N PHE A 129 -3.03 -4.48 -10.98
CA PHE A 129 -2.15 -3.31 -11.04
C PHE A 129 -0.78 -3.69 -11.58
N ALA A 130 -0.22 -2.82 -12.41
CA ALA A 130 1.21 -2.81 -12.73
C ALA A 130 1.90 -1.80 -11.82
N LYS A 131 2.86 -2.25 -11.00
CA LYS A 131 3.62 -1.40 -10.08
C LYS A 131 5.08 -1.35 -10.50
N TYR A 132 5.57 -0.14 -10.69
CA TYR A 132 6.96 0.14 -11.03
C TYR A 132 7.62 0.92 -9.91
N ASN A 133 8.88 0.57 -9.58
CA ASN A 133 9.69 1.30 -8.62
C ASN A 133 10.83 1.98 -9.39
N PHE A 134 10.96 3.28 -9.16
CA PHE A 134 12.00 4.09 -9.77
C PHE A 134 12.91 4.64 -8.66
N LYS A 135 14.22 4.59 -8.89
CA LYS A 135 15.17 5.34 -8.11
C LYS A 135 15.41 6.65 -8.84
N VAL A 136 15.14 7.75 -8.18
CA VAL A 136 15.39 9.10 -8.68
C VAL A 136 16.65 9.61 -8.00
N ASP A 137 17.54 10.25 -8.77
CA ASP A 137 18.77 10.83 -8.22
C ASP A 137 18.41 11.96 -7.26
N GLU A 138 19.21 12.11 -6.21
CA GLU A 138 19.04 13.12 -5.17
C GLU A 138 18.95 14.53 -5.78
N GLY A 139 17.94 15.27 -5.34
CA GLY A 139 17.66 16.63 -5.82
C GLY A 139 16.86 16.70 -7.13
N HIS A 140 16.54 15.56 -7.77
CA HIS A 140 15.75 15.52 -9.00
C HIS A 140 14.29 15.08 -8.80
N GLU A 141 13.86 14.82 -7.57
CA GLU A 141 12.52 14.28 -7.27
C GLU A 141 11.40 15.20 -7.76
N SER A 142 11.52 16.50 -7.51
CA SER A 142 10.51 17.49 -7.96
C SER A 142 10.45 17.59 -9.48
N HIS A 143 11.60 17.53 -10.15
CA HIS A 143 11.65 17.55 -11.62
C HIS A 143 11.01 16.29 -12.19
N TYR A 144 11.34 15.13 -11.65
CA TYR A 144 10.75 13.85 -12.05
C TYR A 144 9.23 13.86 -11.88
N LEU A 145 8.73 14.25 -10.69
CA LEU A 145 7.30 14.32 -10.41
C LEU A 145 6.57 15.26 -11.38
N ASN A 146 7.10 16.45 -11.61
CA ASN A 146 6.50 17.42 -12.52
C ASN A 146 6.47 16.93 -13.98
N SER A 147 7.55 16.28 -14.43
CA SER A 147 7.63 15.69 -15.76
C SER A 147 6.63 14.55 -15.93
N TRP A 148 6.51 13.70 -14.91
CA TRP A 148 5.53 12.61 -14.90
C TRP A 148 4.09 13.12 -14.91
N LYS A 149 3.76 14.11 -14.07
CA LYS A 149 2.44 14.77 -14.07
C LYS A 149 2.09 15.35 -15.44
N LYS A 150 3.04 16.05 -16.06
CA LYS A 150 2.86 16.64 -17.40
C LYS A 150 2.60 15.57 -18.46
N MET A 151 3.38 14.49 -18.44
CA MET A 151 3.21 13.35 -19.35
C MET A 151 1.83 12.70 -19.17
N MET A 152 1.42 12.42 -17.93
CA MET A 152 0.14 11.78 -17.67
C MET A 152 -1.04 12.68 -18.00
N SER A 153 -0.97 13.98 -17.70
CA SER A 153 -2.01 14.96 -18.09
C SER A 153 -2.21 15.03 -19.61
N ALA A 154 -1.13 14.93 -20.38
CA ALA A 154 -1.20 14.94 -21.84
C ALA A 154 -1.74 13.62 -22.44
N ASN A 155 -1.86 12.55 -21.65
CA ASN A 155 -2.26 11.22 -22.10
C ASN A 155 -3.49 10.66 -21.38
N LEU A 156 -4.23 11.46 -20.62
CA LEU A 156 -5.39 11.01 -19.86
C LEU A 156 -6.40 10.24 -20.72
N ASP A 157 -6.69 10.74 -21.90
CA ASP A 157 -7.65 10.12 -22.84
C ASP A 157 -7.16 8.77 -23.40
N ASN A 158 -5.86 8.49 -23.29
CA ASN A 158 -5.24 7.28 -23.79
C ASN A 158 -5.03 6.21 -22.70
N VAL A 159 -5.28 6.54 -21.44
CA VAL A 159 -5.12 5.62 -20.30
C VAL A 159 -6.47 5.07 -19.91
N SER A 160 -6.64 3.76 -20.05
CA SER A 160 -7.81 3.05 -19.48
C SER A 160 -7.45 2.56 -18.08
N GLY A 161 -8.26 2.93 -17.07
CA GLY A 161 -8.05 2.55 -15.68
C GLY A 161 -7.37 3.62 -14.84
N SER A 162 -7.10 3.26 -13.58
CA SER A 162 -6.53 4.17 -12.59
C SER A 162 -5.00 4.21 -12.67
N PHE A 163 -4.43 5.35 -12.36
CA PHE A 163 -2.99 5.47 -12.15
C PHE A 163 -2.69 6.39 -10.98
N GLY A 164 -1.52 6.24 -10.41
CA GLY A 164 -1.07 7.06 -9.28
C GLY A 164 0.44 7.00 -9.11
N MET A 165 0.96 7.87 -8.29
CA MET A 165 2.36 7.87 -7.91
C MET A 165 2.50 8.03 -6.41
N ASN A 166 3.39 7.25 -5.83
CA ASN A 166 3.74 7.32 -4.42
C ASN A 166 5.21 7.70 -4.27
N ARG A 167 5.51 8.58 -3.31
CA ARG A 167 6.86 8.88 -2.89
C ARG A 167 7.20 8.05 -1.66
N VAL A 168 8.27 7.26 -1.74
CA VAL A 168 8.76 6.51 -0.58
C VAL A 168 9.34 7.48 0.44
N LEU A 169 8.84 7.42 1.67
CA LEU A 169 9.28 8.24 2.80
C LEU A 169 10.39 7.52 3.57
N PHE A 170 10.17 6.25 3.88
CA PHE A 170 11.14 5.40 4.56
C PHE A 170 10.81 3.92 4.34
N GLY A 171 11.78 3.07 4.58
CA GLY A 171 11.65 1.63 4.47
C GLY A 171 12.99 0.98 4.23
N ASN A 172 12.99 -0.34 4.29
CA ASN A 172 14.21 -1.11 4.20
C ASN A 172 14.10 -2.11 3.04
N ARG A 173 14.59 -1.69 1.89
CA ARG A 173 15.11 -2.60 0.89
C ARG A 173 16.44 -2.03 0.40
N ASN A 174 17.52 -2.73 0.69
CA ASN A 174 18.74 -2.52 -0.05
C ASN A 174 18.46 -2.95 -1.50
N ALA A 175 18.30 -1.98 -2.37
CA ALA A 175 18.14 -2.18 -3.80
C ALA A 175 19.49 -2.52 -4.42
#